data_87fb72ae4e22181e064ee38ad9bfa739
#
_entry.id   87fb72ae4e22181e064ee38ad9bfa739
#
_cell.length_a   1.000
_cell.length_b   1.000
_cell.length_c   1.000
_cell.angle_alpha   90.00
_cell.angle_beta   90.00
_cell.angle_gamma   90.00
#
_symmetry.space_group_name_H-M   'P 1'
#
loop_
_entity.id
_entity.type
_entity.pdbx_description
1 polymer ?
#
loop_
_entity_poly.entity_id
_entity_poly.type
_entity_poly.pdbx_seq_one_letter_code
_entity_poly.pdbx_strand_id
1 'polypeptide(L)'
;MLSDIITGAFNIYNWIVSAAGVVLTNDGAWDMVFSLSQSVIYPVALTIAVICLLYEVSQTAMKVDTITWETGVRLMVLMAIVRISLHWVPRMLRAMWSTAVGFINNLTVADNNPLGNADAIIQYIDGLRLPARMIATVPVLVVSFAIIIAGLAILFIAYGRLFEILIYVFVAPLPIAFLALGSFNGGINRITGKFLRLFAAACLHGAIMLVCIQIFGAIAGNIVDVSVGGGVFWTLLQSAFVALIMLGAVIKSGSWAKSVLDA
;
A
#
# COMPACT_ATOMS: atom_id res chain seq x y z
N MET A 1 0.79 -35.61 -13.21
CA MET A 1 0.52 -35.43 -11.78
C MET A 1 1.51 -34.49 -11.10
N LEU A 2 2.85 -34.74 -11.10
CA LEU A 2 3.83 -33.81 -10.51
C LEU A 2 3.90 -32.48 -11.26
N SER A 3 3.91 -32.52 -12.59
CA SER A 3 3.82 -31.35 -13.46
C SER A 3 2.57 -30.53 -13.16
N ASP A 4 1.43 -31.17 -12.95
CA ASP A 4 0.15 -30.51 -12.68
C ASP A 4 0.16 -29.78 -11.32
N ILE A 5 0.84 -30.34 -10.31
CA ILE A 5 0.98 -29.71 -8.99
C ILE A 5 1.81 -28.43 -9.09
N ILE A 6 2.94 -28.47 -9.80
CA ILE A 6 3.79 -27.28 -9.98
C ILE A 6 3.07 -26.23 -10.81
N THR A 7 2.50 -26.60 -11.95
CA THR A 7 1.71 -25.70 -12.77
C THR A 7 0.58 -25.05 -11.97
N GLY A 8 -0.13 -25.87 -11.18
CA GLY A 8 -1.16 -25.37 -10.27
C GLY A 8 -0.62 -24.36 -9.26
N ALA A 9 0.51 -24.64 -8.61
CA ALA A 9 1.11 -23.75 -7.61
C ALA A 9 1.55 -22.41 -8.25
N PHE A 10 2.18 -22.44 -9.43
CA PHE A 10 2.60 -21.24 -10.16
C PHE A 10 1.40 -20.43 -10.65
N ASN A 11 0.38 -21.08 -11.18
CA ASN A 11 -0.84 -20.41 -11.63
C ASN A 11 -1.58 -19.76 -10.46
N ILE A 12 -1.70 -20.44 -9.33
CA ILE A 12 -2.29 -19.89 -8.10
C ILE A 12 -1.48 -18.69 -7.63
N TYR A 13 -0.16 -18.80 -7.59
CA TYR A 13 0.70 -17.68 -7.17
C TYR A 13 0.55 -16.47 -8.11
N ASN A 14 0.63 -16.67 -9.42
CA ASN A 14 0.47 -15.60 -10.41
C ASN A 14 -0.92 -14.95 -10.31
N TRP A 15 -1.96 -15.77 -10.12
CA TRP A 15 -3.30 -15.26 -9.88
C TRP A 15 -3.39 -14.44 -8.59
N ILE A 16 -2.79 -14.90 -7.49
CA ILE A 16 -2.74 -14.18 -6.21
C ILE A 16 -2.03 -12.84 -6.36
N VAL A 17 -0.90 -12.80 -7.05
CA VAL A 17 -0.13 -11.58 -7.27
C VAL A 17 -0.91 -10.58 -8.15
N SER A 18 -1.57 -11.06 -9.19
CA SER A 18 -2.44 -10.21 -10.01
C SER A 18 -3.65 -9.70 -9.21
N ALA A 19 -4.26 -10.56 -8.39
CA ALA A 19 -5.33 -10.18 -7.48
C ALA A 19 -4.90 -9.11 -6.46
N ALA A 20 -3.66 -9.18 -5.95
CA ALA A 20 -3.11 -8.14 -5.07
C ALA A 20 -3.06 -6.77 -5.76
N GLY A 21 -2.71 -6.73 -7.05
CA GLY A 21 -2.77 -5.51 -7.87
C GLY A 21 -4.20 -4.96 -7.99
N VAL A 22 -5.16 -5.82 -8.30
CA VAL A 22 -6.59 -5.45 -8.40
C VAL A 22 -7.13 -4.94 -7.06
N VAL A 23 -6.74 -5.57 -5.95
CA VAL A 23 -7.15 -5.13 -4.59
C VAL A 23 -6.64 -3.72 -4.30
N LEU A 24 -5.39 -3.43 -4.64
CA LEU A 24 -4.78 -2.11 -4.43
C LEU A 24 -5.38 -1.01 -5.31
N THR A 25 -6.09 -1.35 -6.39
CA THR A 25 -6.76 -0.39 -7.28
C THR A 25 -8.27 -0.31 -7.07
N ASN A 26 -8.81 -1.04 -6.07
CA ASN A 26 -10.25 -1.15 -5.86
C ASN A 26 -10.86 0.10 -5.23
N ASP A 27 -11.69 0.80 -5.97
CA ASP A 27 -12.43 2.00 -5.53
C ASP A 27 -13.79 1.70 -4.86
N GLY A 28 -14.25 0.44 -4.88
CA GLY A 28 -15.63 0.10 -4.47
C GLY A 28 -15.97 0.42 -3.02
N ALA A 29 -15.01 0.37 -2.11
CA ALA A 29 -15.21 0.70 -0.70
C ALA A 29 -15.06 2.20 -0.38
N TRP A 30 -14.52 2.99 -1.32
CA TRP A 30 -14.20 4.41 -1.10
C TRP A 30 -15.44 5.24 -0.79
N ASP A 31 -16.46 5.16 -1.64
CA ASP A 31 -17.67 5.96 -1.50
C ASP A 31 -18.46 5.60 -0.22
N MET A 32 -18.45 4.33 0.18
CA MET A 32 -19.01 3.87 1.45
C MET A 32 -18.28 4.47 2.64
N VAL A 33 -16.95 4.35 2.69
CA VAL A 33 -16.13 4.88 3.79
C VAL A 33 -16.22 6.40 3.83
N PHE A 34 -16.27 7.05 2.69
CA PHE A 34 -16.45 8.49 2.57
C PHE A 34 -17.80 8.94 3.14
N SER A 35 -18.90 8.27 2.78
CA SER A 35 -20.23 8.59 3.31
C SER A 35 -20.30 8.40 4.84
N LEU A 36 -19.67 7.35 5.37
CA LEU A 36 -19.54 7.11 6.81
C LEU A 36 -18.70 8.20 7.50
N SER A 37 -17.60 8.61 6.90
CA SER A 37 -16.75 9.70 7.41
C SER A 37 -17.54 11.02 7.48
N GLN A 38 -18.34 11.34 6.46
CA GLN A 38 -19.16 12.54 6.41
C GLN A 38 -20.29 12.52 7.44
N SER A 39 -20.91 11.39 7.68
CA SER A 39 -22.03 11.27 8.62
C SER A 39 -21.61 11.24 10.08
N VAL A 40 -20.47 10.58 10.39
CA VAL A 40 -20.05 10.31 11.78
C VAL A 40 -18.89 11.22 12.21
N ILE A 41 -17.82 11.26 11.44
CA ILE A 41 -16.58 11.93 11.85
C ILE A 41 -16.61 13.44 11.56
N TYR A 42 -17.19 13.85 10.46
CA TYR A 42 -17.24 15.26 10.07
C TYR A 42 -17.91 16.18 11.11
N PRO A 43 -19.08 15.86 11.72
CA PRO A 43 -19.66 16.69 12.77
C PRO A 43 -18.75 16.82 14.00
N VAL A 44 -18.08 15.73 14.39
CA VAL A 44 -17.12 15.73 15.49
C VAL A 44 -15.91 16.60 15.16
N ALA A 45 -15.37 16.46 13.95
CA ALA A 45 -14.25 17.27 13.47
C ALA A 45 -14.60 18.76 13.42
N LEU A 46 -15.82 19.09 13.00
CA LEU A 46 -16.31 20.47 12.98
C LEU A 46 -16.39 21.05 14.39
N THR A 47 -16.89 20.30 15.35
CA THR A 47 -16.93 20.69 16.77
C THR A 47 -15.51 20.94 17.32
N ILE A 48 -14.57 20.05 17.04
CA ILE A 48 -13.17 20.21 17.43
C ILE A 48 -12.57 21.46 16.77
N ALA A 49 -12.82 21.67 15.48
CA ALA A 49 -12.34 22.87 14.78
C ALA A 49 -12.84 24.15 15.41
N VAL A 50 -14.11 24.21 15.83
CA VAL A 50 -14.68 25.38 16.54
C VAL A 50 -14.01 25.59 17.89
N ILE A 51 -13.78 24.52 18.66
CA ILE A 51 -13.08 24.61 19.96
C ILE A 51 -11.65 25.11 19.74
N CYS A 52 -10.94 24.60 18.75
CA CYS A 52 -9.59 25.03 18.40
C CYS A 52 -9.55 26.51 18.00
N LEU A 53 -10.54 26.97 17.22
CA LEU A 53 -10.68 28.39 16.86
C LEU A 53 -10.93 29.27 18.08
N LEU A 54 -11.85 28.88 18.98
CA LEU A 54 -12.12 29.62 20.20
C LEU A 54 -10.88 29.71 21.10
N TYR A 55 -10.10 28.61 21.18
CA TYR A 55 -8.83 28.62 21.91
C TYR A 55 -7.84 29.62 21.28
N GLU A 56 -7.69 29.63 19.96
CA GLU A 56 -6.78 30.55 19.25
C GLU A 56 -7.23 32.01 19.42
N VAL A 57 -8.54 32.29 19.36
CA VAL A 57 -9.11 33.60 19.64
C VAL A 57 -8.78 34.05 21.08
N SER A 58 -8.98 33.17 22.07
CA SER A 58 -8.64 33.43 23.48
C SER A 58 -7.16 33.73 23.68
N GLN A 59 -6.30 32.94 23.06
CA GLN A 59 -4.83 33.16 23.14
C GLN A 59 -4.43 34.50 22.51
N THR A 60 -5.08 34.87 21.42
CA THR A 60 -4.81 36.15 20.74
C THR A 60 -5.30 37.31 21.56
N ALA A 61 -6.49 37.21 22.18
CA ALA A 61 -7.07 38.25 23.02
C ALA A 61 -6.23 38.48 24.28
N MET A 62 -5.59 37.42 24.82
CA MET A 62 -4.69 37.58 25.99
C MET A 62 -3.34 38.24 25.67
N LYS A 63 -2.91 38.22 24.41
CA LYS A 63 -1.62 38.78 23.98
C LYS A 63 -1.69 40.21 23.47
N VAL A 64 -2.88 40.70 23.17
CA VAL A 64 -3.09 42.00 22.54
C VAL A 64 -4.07 42.81 23.39
N ASP A 65 -3.62 43.92 23.95
CA ASP A 65 -4.47 44.83 24.77
C ASP A 65 -5.64 45.41 24.03
N THR A 66 -5.56 45.47 22.71
CA THR A 66 -6.66 45.92 21.81
C THR A 66 -6.81 45.01 20.62
N ILE A 67 -7.98 44.44 20.41
CA ILE A 67 -8.30 43.67 19.21
C ILE A 67 -8.33 44.64 18.02
N THR A 68 -7.29 44.61 17.21
CA THR A 68 -7.19 45.37 15.98
C THR A 68 -8.08 44.77 14.89
N TRP A 69 -8.55 45.61 13.94
CA TRP A 69 -9.30 45.16 12.76
C TRP A 69 -8.55 44.01 12.00
N GLU A 70 -7.23 44.11 11.90
CA GLU A 70 -6.40 43.10 11.27
C GLU A 70 -6.51 41.71 11.93
N THR A 71 -6.58 41.68 13.26
CA THR A 71 -6.78 40.43 14.02
C THR A 71 -8.13 39.79 13.72
N GLY A 72 -9.21 40.65 13.62
CA GLY A 72 -10.54 40.17 13.26
C GLY A 72 -10.61 39.58 11.85
N VAL A 73 -10.01 40.24 10.88
CA VAL A 73 -9.95 39.76 9.48
C VAL A 73 -9.16 38.45 9.40
N ARG A 74 -8.03 38.38 10.11
CA ARG A 74 -7.20 37.16 10.16
C ARG A 74 -7.96 35.96 10.72
N LEU A 75 -8.76 36.15 11.75
CA LEU A 75 -9.61 35.11 12.34
C LEU A 75 -10.70 34.63 11.37
N MET A 76 -11.36 35.58 10.67
CA MET A 76 -12.36 35.24 9.64
C MET A 76 -11.74 34.40 8.49
N VAL A 77 -10.57 34.81 8.01
CA VAL A 77 -9.83 34.08 6.97
C VAL A 77 -9.46 32.68 7.45
N LEU A 78 -8.99 32.55 8.70
CA LEU A 78 -8.67 31.25 9.28
C LEU A 78 -9.90 30.33 9.35
N MET A 79 -11.03 30.85 9.81
CA MET A 79 -12.30 30.12 9.85
C MET A 79 -12.73 29.63 8.46
N ALA A 80 -12.60 30.50 7.45
CA ALA A 80 -12.89 30.15 6.07
C ALA A 80 -11.94 29.04 5.54
N ILE A 81 -10.65 29.15 5.80
CA ILE A 81 -9.64 28.16 5.40
C ILE A 81 -9.96 26.80 6.03
N VAL A 82 -10.24 26.76 7.32
CA VAL A 82 -10.55 25.50 8.03
C VAL A 82 -11.81 24.86 7.46
N ARG A 83 -12.87 25.63 7.25
CA ARG A 83 -14.13 25.11 6.66
C ARG A 83 -13.92 24.60 5.24
N ILE A 84 -13.21 25.35 4.41
CA ILE A 84 -12.88 24.92 3.04
C ILE A 84 -12.02 23.67 3.06
N SER A 85 -10.99 23.63 3.91
CA SER A 85 -10.11 22.47 4.04
C SER A 85 -10.88 21.22 4.43
N LEU A 86 -11.73 21.27 5.45
CA LEU A 86 -12.58 20.15 5.87
C LEU A 86 -13.48 19.63 4.74
N HIS A 87 -14.01 20.54 3.90
CA HIS A 87 -14.85 20.16 2.77
C HIS A 87 -14.05 19.54 1.62
N TRP A 88 -12.83 20.03 1.37
CA TRP A 88 -12.00 19.60 0.23
C TRP A 88 -11.10 18.39 0.51
N VAL A 89 -10.83 18.08 1.79
CA VAL A 89 -10.00 16.96 2.22
C VAL A 89 -10.31 15.65 1.52
N PRO A 90 -11.55 15.21 1.44
CA PRO A 90 -11.85 13.94 0.80
C PRO A 90 -11.48 13.92 -0.68
N ARG A 91 -11.66 15.06 -1.36
CA ARG A 91 -11.26 15.19 -2.77
C ARG A 91 -9.75 15.16 -2.93
N MET A 92 -9.02 15.82 -2.02
CA MET A 92 -7.55 15.78 -2.02
C MET A 92 -7.01 14.38 -1.76
N LEU A 93 -7.57 13.66 -0.80
CA LEU A 93 -7.17 12.29 -0.51
C LEU A 93 -7.49 11.35 -1.69
N ARG A 94 -8.66 11.52 -2.31
CA ARG A 94 -9.03 10.77 -3.52
C ARG A 94 -8.09 11.09 -4.70
N ALA A 95 -7.68 12.34 -4.88
CA ALA A 95 -6.71 12.71 -5.90
C ALA A 95 -5.33 12.09 -5.64
N MET A 96 -4.85 12.06 -4.40
CA MET A 96 -3.60 11.39 -4.03
C MET A 96 -3.69 9.88 -4.29
N TRP A 97 -4.81 9.27 -3.91
CA TRP A 97 -5.06 7.86 -4.17
C TRP A 97 -5.14 7.55 -5.68
N SER A 98 -5.92 8.33 -6.46
CA SER A 98 -6.04 8.13 -7.90
C SER A 98 -4.69 8.27 -8.64
N THR A 99 -3.82 9.15 -8.16
CA THR A 99 -2.45 9.29 -8.68
C THR A 99 -1.63 8.01 -8.41
N ALA A 100 -1.72 7.46 -7.21
CA ALA A 100 -1.05 6.22 -6.86
C ALA A 100 -1.60 5.04 -7.69
N VAL A 101 -2.93 4.94 -7.86
CA VAL A 101 -3.59 3.94 -8.71
C VAL A 101 -3.19 4.09 -10.18
N GLY A 102 -3.12 5.31 -10.69
CA GLY A 102 -2.63 5.57 -12.06
C GLY A 102 -1.20 5.11 -12.26
N PHE A 103 -0.33 5.32 -11.28
CA PHE A 103 1.03 4.79 -11.30
C PHE A 103 1.06 3.25 -11.28
N ILE A 104 0.25 2.63 -10.43
CA ILE A 104 0.08 1.18 -10.33
C ILE A 104 -0.38 0.59 -11.66
N ASN A 105 -1.41 1.16 -12.29
CA ASN A 105 -1.95 0.68 -13.56
C ASN A 105 -0.93 0.77 -14.70
N ASN A 106 -0.09 1.78 -14.72
CA ASN A 106 0.99 1.89 -15.70
C ASN A 106 2.09 0.84 -15.49
N LEU A 107 2.27 0.36 -14.26
CA LEU A 107 3.22 -0.70 -13.94
C LEU A 107 2.68 -2.10 -14.28
N THR A 108 1.37 -2.35 -14.13
CA THR A 108 0.76 -3.68 -14.35
C THR A 108 0.62 -4.08 -15.82
N VAL A 109 0.94 -3.19 -16.76
CA VAL A 109 0.89 -3.47 -18.22
C VAL A 109 1.98 -4.46 -18.69
N ALA A 110 3.00 -4.73 -17.88
CA ALA A 110 3.98 -5.75 -18.23
C ALA A 110 3.45 -7.15 -17.89
N ASP A 111 3.28 -7.98 -18.92
CA ASP A 111 2.95 -9.43 -18.85
C ASP A 111 4.07 -10.19 -18.08
N ASN A 112 4.13 -10.03 -16.79
CA ASN A 112 5.19 -10.58 -15.98
C ASN A 112 4.67 -11.80 -15.20
N ASN A 113 5.14 -12.98 -15.61
CA ASN A 113 5.16 -14.15 -14.76
C ASN A 113 6.22 -13.92 -13.66
N PRO A 114 5.85 -13.51 -12.44
CA PRO A 114 6.82 -13.08 -11.44
C PRO A 114 7.72 -14.22 -10.92
N LEU A 115 7.44 -15.46 -11.26
CA LEU A 115 8.28 -16.64 -10.93
C LEU A 115 8.97 -17.24 -12.15
N GLY A 116 8.91 -16.61 -13.33
CA GLY A 116 9.48 -17.17 -14.55
C GLY A 116 8.66 -18.31 -15.15
N ASN A 117 9.20 -18.98 -16.15
CA ASN A 117 8.52 -20.04 -16.88
C ASN A 117 8.51 -21.35 -16.07
N ALA A 118 7.36 -21.74 -15.55
CA ALA A 118 7.13 -23.08 -15.00
C ALA A 118 7.45 -24.18 -16.02
N ASP A 119 7.32 -23.88 -17.31
CA ASP A 119 7.50 -24.85 -18.41
C ASP A 119 8.88 -25.51 -18.45
N ALA A 120 9.94 -24.76 -18.12
CA ALA A 120 11.29 -25.32 -18.07
C ALA A 120 11.43 -26.35 -16.93
N ILE A 121 10.80 -26.09 -15.78
CA ILE A 121 10.79 -27.01 -14.63
C ILE A 121 9.94 -28.24 -14.97
N ILE A 122 8.82 -28.05 -15.66
CA ILE A 122 7.90 -29.11 -16.07
C ILE A 122 8.59 -30.05 -17.05
N GLN A 123 9.20 -29.52 -18.13
CA GLN A 123 9.94 -30.32 -19.11
C GLN A 123 11.05 -31.16 -18.46
N TYR A 124 11.75 -30.60 -17.50
CA TYR A 124 12.79 -31.33 -16.79
C TYR A 124 12.22 -32.50 -15.94
N ILE A 125 11.10 -32.26 -15.24
CA ILE A 125 10.43 -33.29 -14.41
C ILE A 125 9.85 -34.39 -15.29
N ASP A 126 9.30 -34.04 -16.44
CA ASP A 126 8.74 -35.02 -17.37
C ASP A 126 9.80 -35.86 -18.05
N GLY A 127 11.03 -35.38 -18.14
CA GLY A 127 12.20 -36.15 -18.60
C GLY A 127 12.79 -37.14 -17.57
N LEU A 128 12.35 -37.08 -16.31
CA LEU A 128 12.90 -37.97 -15.24
C LEU A 128 12.35 -39.39 -15.35
N ARG A 129 13.24 -40.38 -15.08
CA ARG A 129 12.86 -41.82 -14.95
C ARG A 129 11.96 -42.00 -13.71
N LEU A 130 11.10 -43.03 -13.76
CA LEU A 130 10.11 -43.33 -12.69
C LEU A 130 10.66 -43.29 -11.25
N PRO A 131 11.81 -43.93 -10.90
CA PRO A 131 12.28 -43.88 -9.54
C PRO A 131 12.73 -42.49 -9.09
N ALA A 132 13.33 -41.70 -9.99
CA ALA A 132 13.73 -40.31 -9.70
C ALA A 132 12.51 -39.37 -9.54
N ARG A 133 11.43 -39.65 -10.27
CA ARG A 133 10.15 -38.94 -10.10
C ARG A 133 9.54 -39.13 -8.71
N MET A 134 9.60 -40.35 -8.16
CA MET A 134 9.07 -40.61 -6.82
C MET A 134 9.86 -39.87 -5.73
N ILE A 135 11.18 -39.82 -5.85
CA ILE A 135 12.02 -39.08 -4.91
C ILE A 135 11.79 -37.56 -5.02
N ALA A 136 11.57 -37.05 -6.22
CA ALA A 136 11.29 -35.62 -6.46
C ALA A 136 9.91 -35.17 -5.95
N THR A 137 8.98 -36.08 -5.64
CA THR A 137 7.62 -35.74 -5.23
C THR A 137 7.58 -34.94 -3.92
N VAL A 138 8.34 -35.31 -2.92
CA VAL A 138 8.35 -34.66 -1.61
C VAL A 138 8.90 -33.23 -1.69
N PRO A 139 10.09 -32.99 -2.28
CA PRO A 139 10.57 -31.59 -2.41
C PRO A 139 9.68 -30.73 -3.29
N VAL A 140 9.06 -31.27 -4.35
CA VAL A 140 8.11 -30.54 -5.18
C VAL A 140 6.90 -30.08 -4.38
N LEU A 141 6.31 -30.95 -3.57
CA LEU A 141 5.18 -30.60 -2.70
C LEU A 141 5.56 -29.49 -1.69
N VAL A 142 6.70 -29.62 -1.03
CA VAL A 142 7.15 -28.64 -0.04
C VAL A 142 7.38 -27.28 -0.69
N VAL A 143 8.03 -27.23 -1.84
CA VAL A 143 8.29 -25.97 -2.57
C VAL A 143 6.99 -25.35 -3.10
N SER A 144 6.11 -26.16 -3.69
CA SER A 144 4.81 -25.66 -4.17
C SER A 144 3.99 -25.07 -3.03
N PHE A 145 3.99 -25.69 -1.87
CA PHE A 145 3.29 -25.19 -0.69
C PHE A 145 3.92 -23.88 -0.18
N ALA A 146 5.25 -23.78 -0.16
CA ALA A 146 5.95 -22.56 0.22
C ALA A 146 5.64 -21.39 -0.72
N ILE A 147 5.56 -21.62 -2.04
CA ILE A 147 5.21 -20.63 -3.04
C ILE A 147 3.77 -20.13 -2.82
N ILE A 148 2.82 -21.03 -2.58
CA ILE A 148 1.43 -20.66 -2.30
C ILE A 148 1.31 -19.82 -1.02
N ILE A 149 2.01 -20.22 0.05
CA ILE A 149 2.01 -19.44 1.31
C ILE A 149 2.60 -18.04 1.09
N ALA A 150 3.71 -17.94 0.34
CA ALA A 150 4.29 -16.64 0.02
C ALA A 150 3.33 -15.75 -0.76
N GLY A 151 2.62 -16.30 -1.74
CA GLY A 151 1.57 -15.58 -2.47
C GLY A 151 0.44 -15.10 -1.57
N LEU A 152 -0.11 -15.98 -0.73
CA LEU A 152 -1.17 -15.62 0.21
C LEU A 152 -0.73 -14.53 1.20
N ALA A 153 0.51 -14.56 1.67
CA ALA A 153 1.06 -13.51 2.52
C ALA A 153 1.13 -12.16 1.80
N ILE A 154 1.53 -12.14 0.51
CA ILE A 154 1.52 -10.92 -0.31
C ILE A 154 0.10 -10.37 -0.44
N LEU A 155 -0.88 -11.22 -0.73
CA LEU A 155 -2.28 -10.83 -0.83
C LEU A 155 -2.81 -10.26 0.49
N PHE A 156 -2.48 -10.89 1.62
CA PHE A 156 -2.85 -10.41 2.95
C PHE A 156 -2.27 -9.01 3.24
N ILE A 157 -1.02 -8.78 2.85
CA ILE A 157 -0.38 -7.46 2.98
C ILE A 157 -1.10 -6.43 2.10
N ALA A 158 -1.48 -6.78 0.86
CA ALA A 158 -2.21 -5.89 -0.04
C ALA A 158 -3.57 -5.48 0.54
N TYR A 159 -4.35 -6.42 1.06
CA TYR A 159 -5.60 -6.13 1.77
C TYR A 159 -5.38 -5.24 3.00
N GLY A 160 -4.37 -5.55 3.80
CA GLY A 160 -4.00 -4.74 4.97
C GLY A 160 -3.72 -3.29 4.59
N ARG A 161 -3.09 -3.05 3.43
CA ARG A 161 -2.82 -1.71 2.92
C ARG A 161 -4.06 -0.98 2.45
N LEU A 162 -4.94 -1.66 1.73
CA LEU A 162 -6.24 -1.09 1.37
C LEU A 162 -7.02 -0.66 2.63
N PHE A 163 -7.09 -1.54 3.64
CA PHE A 163 -7.73 -1.23 4.91
C PHE A 163 -7.11 -0.02 5.62
N GLU A 164 -5.79 0.05 5.67
CA GLU A 164 -5.07 1.18 6.28
C GLU A 164 -5.43 2.50 5.59
N ILE A 165 -5.46 2.53 4.27
CA ILE A 165 -5.83 3.71 3.47
C ILE A 165 -7.28 4.10 3.74
N LEU A 166 -8.22 3.15 3.76
CA LEU A 166 -9.63 3.40 4.04
C LEU A 166 -9.85 3.95 5.47
N ILE A 167 -9.09 3.44 6.46
CA ILE A 167 -9.12 3.97 7.83
C ILE A 167 -8.59 5.41 7.86
N TYR A 168 -7.52 5.73 7.14
CA TYR A 168 -7.04 7.11 7.05
C TYR A 168 -8.08 8.03 6.42
N VAL A 169 -8.77 7.59 5.37
CA VAL A 169 -9.86 8.36 4.75
C VAL A 169 -11.02 8.59 5.73
N PHE A 170 -11.38 7.56 6.49
CA PHE A 170 -12.43 7.67 7.50
C PHE A 170 -12.10 8.69 8.58
N VAL A 171 -10.87 8.66 9.11
CA VAL A 171 -10.43 9.51 10.23
C VAL A 171 -9.94 10.90 9.78
N ALA A 172 -9.72 11.10 8.48
CA ALA A 172 -9.11 12.31 7.90
C ALA A 172 -9.68 13.66 8.39
N PRO A 173 -10.98 13.84 8.61
CA PRO A 173 -11.50 15.12 9.09
C PRO A 173 -10.94 15.54 10.46
N LEU A 174 -10.61 14.58 11.34
CA LEU A 174 -10.10 14.88 12.69
C LEU A 174 -8.75 15.60 12.69
N PRO A 175 -7.66 15.04 12.11
CA PRO A 175 -6.37 15.73 12.07
C PRO A 175 -6.41 17.05 11.32
N ILE A 176 -7.37 17.23 10.41
CA ILE A 176 -7.52 18.48 9.67
C ILE A 176 -8.28 19.52 10.47
N ALA A 177 -9.19 19.13 11.37
CA ALA A 177 -9.80 20.06 12.31
C ALA A 177 -8.75 20.80 13.16
N PHE A 178 -7.62 20.15 13.47
CA PHE A 178 -6.50 20.80 14.19
C PHE A 178 -5.71 21.81 13.35
N LEU A 179 -6.00 21.94 12.06
CA LEU A 179 -5.40 23.01 11.23
C LEU A 179 -5.72 24.40 11.81
N ALA A 180 -6.84 24.55 12.53
CA ALA A 180 -7.20 25.77 13.23
C ALA A 180 -6.19 26.18 14.30
N LEU A 181 -5.50 25.21 14.93
CA LEU A 181 -4.46 25.45 15.92
C LEU A 181 -3.12 25.72 15.23
N GLY A 182 -2.58 26.92 15.34
CA GLY A 182 -1.22 27.21 14.88
C GLY A 182 -1.08 27.92 13.55
N SER A 183 -2.16 28.27 12.86
CA SER A 183 -2.10 29.13 11.67
C SER A 183 -1.54 30.52 11.96
N PHE A 184 -1.60 30.97 13.21
CA PHE A 184 -1.04 32.26 13.63
C PHE A 184 0.50 32.26 13.69
N ASN A 185 1.14 31.10 13.86
CA ASN A 185 2.59 30.97 13.91
C ASN A 185 3.24 30.59 12.57
N GLY A 186 2.49 30.66 11.47
CA GLY A 186 3.05 30.54 10.11
C GLY A 186 3.38 29.14 9.64
N GLY A 187 2.94 28.07 10.32
CA GLY A 187 3.17 26.68 9.94
C GLY A 187 1.90 25.87 9.82
N ILE A 188 1.88 24.91 8.89
CA ILE A 188 0.87 23.83 8.89
C ILE A 188 0.99 23.11 10.23
N ASN A 189 -0.15 22.96 10.94
CA ASN A 189 -0.13 22.27 12.23
C ASN A 189 0.59 20.91 12.09
N ARG A 190 1.51 20.64 13.01
CA ARG A 190 2.36 19.44 13.01
C ARG A 190 1.54 18.14 12.92
N ILE A 191 0.31 18.15 13.49
CA ILE A 191 -0.60 17.00 13.47
C ILE A 191 -1.12 16.74 12.05
N THR A 192 -1.62 17.78 11.39
CA THR A 192 -2.15 17.70 10.02
C THR A 192 -1.04 17.33 9.03
N GLY A 193 0.13 17.96 9.14
CA GLY A 193 1.28 17.65 8.29
C GLY A 193 1.77 16.21 8.44
N LYS A 194 1.83 15.72 9.68
CA LYS A 194 2.19 14.31 9.94
C LYS A 194 1.15 13.34 9.37
N PHE A 195 -0.13 13.65 9.52
CA PHE A 195 -1.21 12.84 8.95
C PHE A 195 -1.12 12.73 7.43
N LEU A 196 -0.93 13.86 6.73
CA LEU A 196 -0.80 13.87 5.26
C LEU A 196 0.41 13.08 4.78
N ARG A 197 1.55 13.16 5.48
CA ARG A 197 2.73 12.35 5.17
C ARG A 197 2.46 10.85 5.38
N LEU A 198 1.80 10.46 6.48
CA LEU A 198 1.44 9.06 6.73
C LEU A 198 0.49 8.51 5.68
N PHE A 199 -0.51 9.31 5.26
CA PHE A 199 -1.43 8.93 4.19
C PHE A 199 -0.69 8.77 2.85
N ALA A 200 0.16 9.73 2.49
CA ALA A 200 0.99 9.64 1.29
C ALA A 200 1.93 8.43 1.33
N ALA A 201 2.51 8.11 2.51
CA ALA A 201 3.34 6.92 2.69
C ALA A 201 2.54 5.63 2.48
N ALA A 202 1.30 5.57 2.94
CA ALA A 202 0.43 4.42 2.74
C ALA A 202 0.09 4.22 1.25
N CYS A 203 -0.23 5.31 0.53
CA CYS A 203 -0.47 5.26 -0.92
C CYS A 203 0.79 4.84 -1.70
N LEU A 204 1.95 5.41 -1.35
CA LEU A 204 3.23 5.10 -1.98
C LEU A 204 3.67 3.65 -1.71
N HIS A 205 3.37 3.11 -0.54
CA HIS A 205 3.70 1.74 -0.19
C HIS A 205 3.08 0.74 -1.17
N GLY A 206 1.80 0.90 -1.52
CA GLY A 206 1.14 0.04 -2.52
C GLY A 206 1.87 0.06 -3.87
N ALA A 207 2.28 1.23 -4.32
CA ALA A 207 3.06 1.38 -5.55
C ALA A 207 4.44 0.71 -5.45
N ILE A 208 5.19 0.94 -4.37
CA ILE A 208 6.51 0.31 -4.14
C ILE A 208 6.38 -1.21 -4.07
N MET A 209 5.34 -1.73 -3.42
CA MET A 209 5.08 -3.17 -3.35
C MET A 209 4.99 -3.79 -4.75
N LEU A 210 4.23 -3.18 -5.67
CA LEU A 210 4.11 -3.68 -7.04
C LEU A 210 5.40 -3.52 -7.84
N VAL A 211 6.13 -2.42 -7.66
CA VAL A 211 7.48 -2.27 -8.25
C VAL A 211 8.41 -3.39 -7.80
N CYS A 212 8.41 -3.71 -6.51
CA CYS A 212 9.19 -4.84 -5.99
C CYS A 212 8.80 -6.16 -6.67
N ILE A 213 7.49 -6.44 -6.79
CA ILE A 213 7.00 -7.64 -7.45
C ILE A 213 7.51 -7.72 -8.90
N GLN A 214 7.46 -6.62 -9.65
CA GLN A 214 7.92 -6.59 -11.05
C GLN A 214 9.43 -6.74 -11.19
N ILE A 215 10.20 -6.03 -10.35
CA ILE A 215 11.66 -6.16 -10.35
C ILE A 215 12.07 -7.60 -10.04
N PHE A 216 11.45 -8.20 -9.03
CA PHE A 216 11.74 -9.60 -8.69
C PHE A 216 11.30 -10.56 -9.77
N GLY A 217 10.16 -10.33 -10.45
CA GLY A 217 9.74 -11.12 -11.60
C GLY A 217 10.74 -11.09 -12.74
N ALA A 218 11.26 -9.90 -13.08
CA ALA A 218 12.29 -9.75 -14.10
C ALA A 218 13.62 -10.42 -13.71
N ILE A 219 14.01 -10.34 -12.44
CA ILE A 219 15.22 -11.01 -11.93
C ILE A 219 15.04 -12.52 -11.88
N ALA A 220 13.88 -13.01 -11.42
CA ALA A 220 13.57 -14.43 -11.31
C ALA A 220 13.64 -15.14 -12.66
N GLY A 221 13.15 -14.52 -13.72
CA GLY A 221 13.23 -15.04 -15.09
C GLY A 221 14.66 -15.29 -15.57
N ASN A 222 15.64 -14.58 -15.02
CA ASN A 222 17.05 -14.71 -15.35
C ASN A 222 17.83 -15.63 -14.40
N ILE A 223 17.36 -15.81 -13.17
CA ILE A 223 18.02 -16.62 -12.13
C ILE A 223 17.63 -18.10 -12.24
N VAL A 224 16.37 -18.38 -12.60
CA VAL A 224 15.87 -19.75 -12.76
C VAL A 224 16.30 -20.29 -14.13
N ASP A 225 17.63 -20.38 -14.34
CA ASP A 225 18.18 -20.99 -15.54
C ASP A 225 18.47 -22.48 -15.24
N VAL A 226 17.68 -23.34 -15.89
CA VAL A 226 17.77 -24.81 -15.78
C VAL A 226 19.10 -25.35 -16.32
N SER A 227 19.86 -24.53 -17.06
CA SER A 227 21.11 -24.94 -17.74
C SER A 227 22.30 -25.10 -16.80
N VAL A 228 22.26 -24.59 -15.58
CA VAL A 228 23.37 -24.65 -14.63
C VAL A 228 23.28 -25.93 -13.80
N GLY A 229 23.60 -27.08 -14.38
CA GLY A 229 24.16 -28.34 -13.79
C GLY A 229 23.64 -28.90 -12.47
N GLY A 230 22.74 -28.29 -11.81
CA GLY A 230 22.22 -28.69 -10.51
C GLY A 230 20.79 -29.21 -10.62
N GLY A 231 20.57 -30.47 -10.71
CA GLY A 231 19.27 -31.14 -10.92
C GLY A 231 18.00 -30.46 -10.38
N VAL A 232 16.81 -31.05 -10.65
CA VAL A 232 15.46 -30.51 -10.31
C VAL A 232 15.36 -29.90 -8.91
N PHE A 233 16.04 -30.52 -7.93
CA PHE A 233 16.02 -30.08 -6.55
C PHE A 233 16.61 -28.65 -6.40
N TRP A 234 17.67 -28.32 -7.13
CA TRP A 234 18.32 -27.03 -7.06
C TRP A 234 17.45 -25.93 -7.70
N THR A 235 16.86 -26.21 -8.83
CA THR A 235 15.96 -25.26 -9.53
C THR A 235 14.70 -24.98 -8.73
N LEU A 236 14.11 -26.01 -8.10
CA LEU A 236 12.97 -25.85 -7.20
C LEU A 236 13.34 -25.06 -5.95
N LEU A 237 14.52 -25.31 -5.37
CA LEU A 237 15.01 -24.56 -4.21
C LEU A 237 15.23 -23.09 -4.56
N GLN A 238 15.76 -22.81 -5.75
CA GLN A 238 15.93 -21.42 -6.25
C GLN A 238 14.59 -20.70 -6.38
N SER A 239 13.57 -21.34 -6.96
CA SER A 239 12.24 -20.72 -7.11
C SER A 239 11.56 -20.43 -5.76
N ALA A 240 11.71 -21.33 -4.79
CA ALA A 240 11.24 -21.10 -3.42
C ALA A 240 11.99 -19.94 -2.76
N PHE A 241 13.31 -19.87 -2.95
CA PHE A 241 14.14 -18.80 -2.42
C PHE A 241 13.75 -17.45 -2.99
N VAL A 242 13.50 -17.36 -4.29
CA VAL A 242 13.04 -16.16 -4.96
C VAL A 242 11.67 -15.71 -4.41
N ALA A 243 10.73 -16.64 -4.22
CA ALA A 243 9.43 -16.33 -3.64
C ALA A 243 9.53 -15.79 -2.20
N LEU A 244 10.43 -16.36 -1.38
CA LEU A 244 10.67 -15.90 0.00
C LEU A 244 11.37 -14.52 0.04
N ILE A 245 12.35 -14.28 -0.83
CA ILE A 245 13.02 -12.97 -0.93
C ILE A 245 12.01 -11.91 -1.37
N MET A 246 11.16 -12.22 -2.33
CA MET A 246 10.10 -11.33 -2.79
C MET A 246 9.12 -11.00 -1.65
N LEU A 247 8.70 -11.99 -0.87
CA LEU A 247 7.88 -11.75 0.32
C LEU A 247 8.59 -10.82 1.30
N GLY A 248 9.88 -11.04 1.57
CA GLY A 248 10.69 -10.18 2.43
C GLY A 248 10.78 -8.74 1.92
N ALA A 249 10.94 -8.54 0.60
CA ALA A 249 10.94 -7.22 -0.02
C ALA A 249 9.58 -6.51 0.10
N VAL A 250 8.48 -7.24 -0.10
CA VAL A 250 7.12 -6.72 0.08
C VAL A 250 6.87 -6.29 1.54
N ILE A 251 7.32 -7.08 2.52
CA ILE A 251 7.21 -6.70 3.94
C ILE A 251 8.03 -5.43 4.21
N LYS A 252 9.23 -5.33 3.65
CA LYS A 252 10.14 -4.21 3.88
C LYS A 252 9.76 -2.95 3.11
N SER A 253 8.96 -3.05 2.03
CA SER A 253 8.51 -1.93 1.21
C SER A 253 7.75 -0.86 2.02
N GLY A 254 7.07 -1.27 3.10
CA GLY A 254 6.39 -0.36 4.02
C GLY A 254 7.33 0.55 4.82
N SER A 255 8.48 0.03 5.23
CA SER A 255 9.49 0.86 5.92
C SER A 255 10.16 1.82 4.95
N TRP A 256 10.40 1.41 3.70
CA TRP A 256 10.95 2.27 2.66
C TRP A 256 10.02 3.43 2.32
N ALA A 257 8.71 3.15 2.14
CA ALA A 257 7.72 4.19 1.89
C ALA A 257 7.70 5.26 3.00
N LYS A 258 7.79 4.83 4.26
CA LYS A 258 7.85 5.75 5.41
C LYS A 258 9.14 6.54 5.45
N SER A 259 10.29 5.92 5.18
CA SER A 259 11.57 6.60 5.21
C SER A 259 11.72 7.64 4.09
N VAL A 260 11.13 7.40 2.92
CA VAL A 260 11.14 8.36 1.79
C VAL A 260 10.37 9.64 2.13
N LEU A 261 9.30 9.53 2.91
CA LEU A 261 8.45 10.68 3.27
C LEU A 261 8.75 11.25 4.67
N ASP A 262 9.74 10.70 5.36
CA ASP A 262 10.09 11.08 6.74
C ASP A 262 8.83 11.09 7.64
N ALA A 263 8.08 10.00 7.54
CA ALA A 263 6.74 9.86 8.11
C ALA A 263 6.73 8.89 9.30
#